data_4b8370aea35daf8d73b7b4b00bf4174a
#
_entry.id   4b8370aea35daf8d73b7b4b00bf4174a
#
_cell.length_a   1.000
_cell.length_b   1.000
_cell.length_c   1.000
_cell.angle_alpha   90.00
_cell.angle_beta   90.00
_cell.angle_gamma   90.00
#
_symmetry.space_group_name_H-M   'P 1'
#
loop_
_entity.id
_entity.type
_entity.pdbx_description
1 polymer ?
#
loop_
_entity_poly.entity_id
_entity_poly.type
_entity_poly.pdbx_seq_one_letter_code
_entity_poly.pdbx_strand_id
1 'polypeptide(L)' 'MRYEYTVTKEGGEAEIMKAMSWKKLIKLLLLKYEKFSGWCTYINKHGHVQVKALSDGKPIHQRKRN' A
#
# COMPACT_ATOMS: atom_id res chain seq x y z
N MET A 1 15.11 -7.92 3.59
CA MET A 1 14.07 -8.62 2.85
C MET A 1 13.03 -7.64 2.31
N ARG A 2 12.67 -7.81 1.07
CA ARG A 2 11.70 -6.91 0.47
C ARG A 2 10.37 -7.60 0.28
N TYR A 3 9.32 -6.83 0.44
CA TYR A 3 7.98 -7.34 0.18
C TYR A 3 7.54 -6.80 -1.17
N GLU A 4 6.79 -7.62 -1.88
CA GLU A 4 6.24 -7.22 -3.15
C GLU A 4 4.82 -6.76 -2.92
N TYR A 5 4.55 -5.53 -3.27
CA TYR A 5 3.23 -4.94 -3.07
C TYR A 5 2.54 -4.74 -4.42
N THR A 6 1.28 -5.15 -4.49
CA THR A 6 0.48 -4.85 -5.66
C THR A 6 -0.27 -3.57 -5.33
N VAL A 7 0.12 -2.50 -5.96
CA VAL A 7 -0.42 -1.17 -5.68
C VAL A 7 -1.47 -0.84 -6.72
N THR A 8 -2.71 -0.60 -6.28
CA THR A 8 -3.80 -0.27 -7.18
C THR A 8 -4.25 1.14 -6.89
N LYS A 9 -4.02 2.04 -7.83
CA LYS A 9 -4.43 3.41 -7.69
C LYS A 9 -5.90 3.52 -8.01
N GLU A 10 -6.62 4.31 -7.25
CA GLU A 10 -8.04 4.50 -7.48
C GLU A 10 -8.27 5.04 -8.88
N GLY A 11 -9.06 4.35 -9.66
CA GLY A 11 -9.33 4.75 -11.02
C GLY A 11 -8.21 4.48 -12.00
N GLY A 12 -7.16 3.81 -11.54
CA GLY A 12 -6.01 3.54 -12.37
C GLY A 12 -5.67 2.08 -12.43
N GLU A 13 -4.49 1.79 -12.95
CA GLU A 13 -4.05 0.42 -13.10
C GLU A 13 -3.22 -0.04 -11.91
N ALA A 14 -3.16 -1.33 -11.74
CA ALA A 14 -2.35 -1.91 -10.69
C ALA A 14 -0.90 -2.03 -11.17
N GLU A 15 0.03 -1.88 -10.26
CA GLU A 15 1.43 -2.08 -10.59
C GLU A 15 2.10 -2.74 -9.40
N ILE A 16 3.21 -3.38 -9.63
CA ILE A 16 3.93 -4.06 -8.58
C ILE A 16 5.11 -3.22 -8.16
N MET A 17 5.22 -2.99 -6.85
CA MET A 17 6.33 -2.24 -6.30
C MET A 17 6.94 -3.04 -5.17
N LYS A 18 8.23 -2.91 -4.98
CA LYS A 18 8.91 -3.62 -3.93
C LYS A 18 9.47 -2.64 -2.92
N ALA A 19 9.32 -2.96 -1.67
CA ALA A 19 9.84 -2.12 -0.60
C ALA A 19 10.16 -2.98 0.60
N MET A 20 11.04 -2.49 1.45
CA MET A 20 11.46 -3.26 2.61
C MET A 20 10.44 -3.17 3.74
N SER A 21 9.61 -2.15 3.73
CA SER A 21 8.58 -2.01 4.75
C SER A 21 7.44 -1.17 4.21
N TRP A 22 6.31 -1.21 4.93
CA TRP A 22 5.16 -0.41 4.56
C TRP A 22 5.48 1.08 4.55
N LYS A 23 6.25 1.52 5.54
CA LYS A 23 6.60 2.94 5.61
C LYS A 23 7.44 3.36 4.41
N LYS A 24 8.33 2.50 3.98
CA LYS A 24 9.15 2.82 2.82
C LYS A 24 8.34 2.82 1.54
N LEU A 25 7.34 1.94 1.47
CA LEU A 25 6.46 1.94 0.32
C LEU A 25 5.68 3.24 0.22
N ILE A 26 5.18 3.73 1.37
CA ILE A 26 4.45 4.99 1.37
C ILE A 26 5.33 6.13 0.87
N LYS A 27 6.59 6.15 1.28
CA LYS A 27 7.50 7.18 0.81
C LYS A 27 7.68 7.12 -0.71
N LEU A 28 7.79 5.91 -1.24
CA LEU A 28 7.94 5.76 -2.68
C LEU A 28 6.68 6.22 -3.40
N LEU A 29 5.52 5.94 -2.85
CA LEU A 29 4.27 6.34 -3.46
C LEU A 29 4.13 7.87 -3.47
N LEU A 30 4.57 8.51 -2.39
CA LEU A 30 4.49 9.96 -2.32
C LEU A 30 5.48 10.64 -3.28
N LEU A 31 6.57 9.95 -3.60
CA LEU A 31 7.50 10.48 -4.58
C LEU A 31 6.96 10.30 -5.99
N LYS A 32 6.24 9.22 -6.23
CA LYS A 32 5.73 8.94 -7.55
C LYS A 32 4.42 9.67 -7.82
N TYR A 33 3.57 9.77 -6.82
CA TYR A 33 2.28 10.43 -6.94
C TYR A 33 2.19 11.49 -5.87
N GLU A 34 1.71 12.66 -6.21
CA GLU A 34 1.59 13.70 -5.22
C GLU A 34 0.66 13.30 -4.11
N LYS A 35 -0.49 12.79 -4.46
CA LYS A 35 -1.44 12.30 -3.50
C LYS A 35 -1.94 10.98 -4.03
N PHE A 36 -1.67 9.94 -3.29
CA PHE A 36 -2.07 8.62 -3.73
C PHE A 36 -3.31 8.17 -2.98
N SER A 37 -4.31 7.73 -3.72
CA SER A 37 -5.51 7.12 -3.14
C SER A 37 -5.69 5.79 -3.81
N GLY A 38 -5.86 4.75 -3.03
CA GLY A 38 -6.02 3.42 -3.54
C GLY A 38 -5.69 2.42 -2.47
N TRP A 39 -5.20 1.26 -2.88
CA TRP A 39 -4.87 0.23 -1.90
C TRP A 39 -3.66 -0.56 -2.36
N CYS A 40 -3.01 -1.18 -1.39
CA CYS A 40 -1.84 -2.01 -1.63
C CYS A 40 -2.10 -3.37 -1.03
N THR A 41 -1.78 -4.41 -1.76
CA THR A 41 -1.97 -5.78 -1.32
C THR A 41 -0.61 -6.45 -1.28
N TYR A 42 -0.34 -7.20 -0.23
CA TYR A 42 0.91 -7.93 -0.15
C TYR A 42 0.75 -9.17 0.73
N ILE A 43 1.70 -10.07 0.64
CA ILE A 43 1.70 -11.26 1.46
C ILE A 43 2.77 -11.05 2.52
N ASN A 44 2.39 -11.13 3.80
CA ASN A 44 3.34 -10.89 4.87
C ASN A 44 4.20 -12.13 5.08
N LYS A 45 5.13 -12.04 6.03
CA LYS A 45 6.06 -13.13 6.24
C LYS A 45 5.41 -14.40 6.75
N HIS A 46 4.18 -14.31 7.21
CA HIS A 46 3.46 -15.49 7.67
C HIS A 46 2.62 -16.10 6.55
N GLY A 47 2.69 -15.54 5.35
CA GLY A 47 1.95 -16.07 4.23
C GLY A 47 0.53 -15.59 4.13
N HIS A 48 0.17 -14.58 4.92
CA HIS A 48 -1.20 -14.06 4.89
C HIS A 48 -1.30 -12.83 4.00
N VAL A 49 -2.39 -12.73 3.28
CA VAL A 49 -2.61 -11.58 2.41
C VAL A 49 -3.06 -10.40 3.26
N GLN A 50 -2.42 -9.27 3.09
CA GLN A 50 -2.76 -8.06 3.79
C GLN A 50 -3.14 -6.99 2.78
N VAL A 51 -4.15 -6.19 3.10
CA VAL A 51 -4.58 -5.10 2.25
C VAL A 51 -4.54 -3.82 3.07
N LYS A 52 -3.90 -2.81 2.54
CA LYS A 52 -3.82 -1.52 3.22
C LYS A 52 -4.27 -0.43 2.26
N ALA A 53 -5.14 0.44 2.74
CA ALA A 53 -5.69 1.50 1.91
C ALA A 53 -5.06 2.84 2.26
N LEU A 54 -4.99 3.72 1.27
CA LEU A 54 -4.47 5.05 1.44
C LEU A 54 -5.46 6.05 0.87
N SER A 55 -5.54 7.20 1.49
CA SER A 55 -6.36 8.27 0.97
C SER A 55 -5.52 9.54 1.04
N ASP A 56 -5.29 10.17 -0.11
CA ASP A 56 -4.47 11.37 -0.22
C ASP A 56 -3.09 11.16 0.40
N GLY A 57 -2.54 9.96 0.20
CA GLY A 57 -1.22 9.64 0.68
C GLY A 57 -1.13 9.28 2.14
N LYS A 58 -2.26 9.18 2.83
CA LYS A 58 -2.28 8.83 4.25
C LYS A 58 -2.94 7.48 4.46
N PRO A 59 -2.38 6.64 5.32
CA PRO A 59 -2.97 5.34 5.58
C PRO A 59 -4.34 5.48 6.23
N ILE A 60 -5.27 4.65 5.82
CA ILE A 60 -6.58 4.59 6.42
C ILE A 60 -6.56 3.44 7.40
N HIS A 61 -6.82 3.76 8.68
CA HIS A 61 -6.88 2.72 9.67
C HIS A 61 -8.27 2.18 9.75
N GLN A 62 -8.41 0.88 9.55
CA GLN A 62 -9.68 0.31 9.69
C GLN A 62 -9.95 0.07 11.09
N ARG A 63 -10.86 0.84 11.73
CA ARG A 63 -11.19 0.66 13.06
C ARG A 63 -12.13 -0.40 13.19
N LYS A 64 -11.92 -1.32 14.03
CA LYS A 64 -12.85 -2.27 14.30
C LYS A 64 -13.84 -1.66 15.09
N ARG A 65 -14.97 -1.70 14.84
CA ARG A 65 -15.96 -1.10 15.56
C ARG A 65 -16.44 -1.95 16.43
N ASN A 66 -16.55 -1.90 17.26
CA ASN A 66 -16.99 -2.82 18.08
C ASN A 66 -18.02 -2.64 18.58
#